data_0f573f0c5aacaa226f4c6db46342cbfc
#
_entry.id   0f573f0c5aacaa226f4c6db46342cbfc
#
_cell.length_a   1.000
_cell.length_b   1.000
_cell.length_c   1.000
_cell.angle_alpha   90.00
_cell.angle_beta   90.00
_cell.angle_gamma   90.00
#
_symmetry.space_group_name_H-M   'P 1'
#
loop_
_entity.id
_entity.type
_entity.pdbx_description
1 polymer ?
#
loop_
_entity_poly.entity_id
_entity_poly.type
_entity_poly.pdbx_seq_one_letter_code
_entity_poly.pdbx_strand_id
1 'polypeptide(L)'
;MVYLNGTDVADKPAGARFRDLLDRPGILQMPGTHNGMAALQARDAGFSALYLSGAAMTASMGLPDLGIITIEEVAFFIRQAARASGLPVLVDGDTGYGEALNVMNMVRTFEEAGAAAVHIEDQLLPKKCGHLNDKKLADARDMAAKVAAAAKARRHLYLIARTDASASEG
;
A
#
# COMPACT_ATOMS: atom_id res chain seq x y z
N MET A 1 -10.54 8.88 -20.73
CA MET A 1 -9.37 9.17 -19.87
C MET A 1 -9.92 9.41 -18.47
N VAL A 2 -9.70 8.44 -17.57
CA VAL A 2 -10.42 8.33 -16.30
C VAL A 2 -10.34 9.59 -15.41
N TYR A 3 -9.19 10.22 -15.33
CA TYR A 3 -8.98 11.31 -14.38
C TYR A 3 -9.51 12.68 -14.84
N LEU A 4 -9.49 12.95 -16.15
CA LEU A 4 -9.86 14.29 -16.67
C LEU A 4 -11.37 14.44 -16.89
N ASN A 5 -12.12 13.33 -16.87
CA ASN A 5 -13.57 13.35 -16.98
C ASN A 5 -14.20 13.04 -15.63
N GLY A 6 -14.87 14.00 -15.03
CA GLY A 6 -15.49 13.85 -13.71
C GLY A 6 -16.55 12.75 -13.64
N THR A 7 -17.15 12.37 -14.77
CA THR A 7 -18.12 11.26 -14.83
C THR A 7 -17.46 9.88 -14.71
N ASP A 8 -16.15 9.79 -14.93
CA ASP A 8 -15.39 8.53 -14.82
C ASP A 8 -14.84 8.30 -13.41
N VAL A 9 -15.02 9.25 -12.49
CA VAL A 9 -14.61 9.11 -11.09
C VAL A 9 -15.65 8.28 -10.35
N ALA A 10 -15.20 7.22 -9.68
CA ALA A 10 -16.10 6.35 -8.92
C ALA A 10 -16.67 7.07 -7.69
N ASP A 11 -17.97 7.04 -7.49
CA ASP A 11 -18.66 7.61 -6.30
C ASP A 11 -18.30 6.87 -5.01
N LYS A 12 -18.09 5.54 -5.11
CA LYS A 12 -17.75 4.71 -3.96
C LYS A 12 -16.27 4.86 -3.60
N PRO A 13 -15.93 5.13 -2.31
CA PRO A 13 -14.54 5.26 -1.87
C PRO A 13 -13.67 4.05 -2.24
N ALA A 14 -12.40 4.29 -2.54
CA ALA A 14 -11.46 3.27 -3.02
C ALA A 14 -11.35 2.07 -2.07
N GLY A 15 -11.25 2.30 -0.76
CA GLY A 15 -11.19 1.22 0.23
C GLY A 15 -12.47 0.37 0.31
N ALA A 16 -13.64 0.99 0.11
CA ALA A 16 -14.90 0.25 0.05
C ALA A 16 -14.99 -0.62 -1.22
N ARG A 17 -14.51 -0.10 -2.35
CA ARG A 17 -14.41 -0.89 -3.60
C ARG A 17 -13.44 -2.06 -3.46
N PHE A 18 -12.31 -1.86 -2.75
CA PHE A 18 -11.36 -2.93 -2.47
C PHE A 18 -11.98 -4.04 -1.62
N ARG A 19 -12.75 -3.67 -0.58
CA ARG A 19 -13.49 -4.64 0.26
C ARG A 19 -14.47 -5.47 -0.58
N ASP A 20 -15.24 -4.84 -1.47
CA ASP A 20 -16.16 -5.58 -2.34
C ASP A 20 -15.44 -6.61 -3.23
N LEU A 21 -14.20 -6.34 -3.62
CA LEU A 21 -13.40 -7.30 -4.40
C LEU A 21 -12.96 -8.48 -3.53
N LEU A 22 -12.59 -8.24 -2.27
CA LEU A 22 -12.21 -9.30 -1.33
C LEU A 22 -13.38 -10.20 -0.95
N ASP A 23 -14.60 -9.65 -0.92
CA ASP A 23 -15.83 -10.40 -0.58
C ASP A 23 -16.32 -11.29 -1.74
N ARG A 24 -15.71 -11.20 -2.94
CA ARG A 24 -16.03 -12.07 -4.08
C ARG A 24 -15.41 -13.46 -3.89
N PRO A 25 -16.06 -14.52 -4.37
CA PRO A 25 -15.48 -15.85 -4.35
C PRO A 25 -14.24 -15.91 -5.27
N GLY A 26 -13.26 -16.72 -4.90
CA GLY A 26 -12.03 -16.94 -5.66
C GLY A 26 -10.85 -16.13 -5.16
N ILE A 27 -9.82 -15.99 -6.00
CA ILE A 27 -8.57 -15.30 -5.67
C ILE A 27 -8.56 -13.92 -6.36
N LEU A 28 -8.36 -12.87 -5.59
CA LEU A 28 -8.10 -11.53 -6.13
C LEU A 28 -6.62 -11.44 -6.55
N GLN A 29 -6.37 -11.44 -7.84
CA GLN A 29 -5.03 -11.24 -8.40
C GLN A 29 -4.75 -9.75 -8.57
N MET A 30 -3.63 -9.30 -8.02
CA MET A 30 -3.20 -7.90 -8.07
C MET A 30 -1.78 -7.82 -8.63
N PRO A 31 -1.60 -7.38 -9.91
CA PRO A 31 -0.28 -7.22 -10.49
C PRO A 31 0.46 -6.06 -9.83
N GLY A 32 1.79 -6.20 -9.70
CA GLY A 32 2.66 -5.12 -9.25
C GLY A 32 2.70 -3.98 -10.27
N THR A 33 2.45 -2.75 -9.82
CA THR A 33 2.51 -1.55 -10.65
C THR A 33 3.26 -0.45 -9.91
N HIS A 34 4.10 0.28 -10.60
CA HIS A 34 4.93 1.34 -10.00
C HIS A 34 4.86 2.68 -10.76
N ASN A 35 4.03 2.75 -11.80
CA ASN A 35 3.76 3.99 -12.53
C ASN A 35 2.41 3.91 -13.27
N GLY A 36 1.98 5.04 -13.85
CA GLY A 36 0.70 5.13 -14.54
C GLY A 36 0.62 4.23 -15.80
N MET A 37 1.72 3.99 -16.50
CA MET A 37 1.73 3.12 -17.69
C MET A 37 1.47 1.66 -17.29
N ALA A 38 2.18 1.15 -16.29
CA ALA A 38 1.96 -0.21 -15.77
C ALA A 38 0.53 -0.38 -15.24
N ALA A 39 -0.01 0.65 -14.57
CA ALA A 39 -1.39 0.63 -14.09
C ALA A 39 -2.43 0.58 -15.22
N LEU A 40 -2.21 1.29 -16.33
CA LEU A 40 -3.05 1.22 -17.53
C LEU A 40 -2.98 -0.17 -18.18
N GLN A 41 -1.79 -0.72 -18.36
CA GLN A 41 -1.60 -2.05 -18.91
C GLN A 41 -2.28 -3.14 -18.08
N ALA A 42 -2.18 -3.06 -16.74
CA ALA A 42 -2.85 -3.98 -15.84
C ALA A 42 -4.38 -3.89 -15.96
N ARG A 43 -4.93 -2.67 -16.01
CA ARG A 43 -6.37 -2.47 -16.24
C ARG A 43 -6.82 -3.05 -17.58
N ASP A 44 -6.09 -2.76 -18.66
CA ASP A 44 -6.43 -3.21 -20.01
C ASP A 44 -6.28 -4.73 -20.17
N ALA A 45 -5.44 -5.37 -19.34
CA ALA A 45 -5.33 -6.83 -19.18
C ALA A 45 -6.47 -7.45 -18.36
N GLY A 46 -7.41 -6.64 -17.81
CA GLY A 46 -8.59 -7.11 -17.10
C GLY A 46 -8.44 -7.30 -15.59
N PHE A 47 -7.34 -6.84 -14.99
CA PHE A 47 -7.20 -6.88 -13.54
C PHE A 47 -8.14 -5.88 -12.84
N SER A 48 -8.65 -6.25 -11.66
CA SER A 48 -9.64 -5.47 -10.91
C SER A 48 -9.05 -4.65 -9.76
N ALA A 49 -7.81 -4.92 -9.38
CA ALA A 49 -7.06 -4.20 -8.36
C ALA A 49 -5.55 -4.26 -8.67
N LEU A 50 -4.77 -3.37 -8.06
CA LEU A 50 -3.34 -3.22 -8.27
C LEU A 50 -2.58 -3.31 -6.96
N TYR A 51 -1.31 -3.74 -7.02
CA TYR A 51 -0.37 -3.69 -5.92
C TYR A 51 0.76 -2.69 -6.21
N LEU A 52 1.00 -1.76 -5.31
CA LEU A 52 2.09 -0.80 -5.36
C LEU A 52 3.19 -1.21 -4.38
N SER A 53 4.21 -1.88 -4.91
CA SER A 53 5.32 -2.44 -4.14
C SER A 53 6.37 -1.38 -3.77
N GLY A 54 6.82 -1.39 -2.50
CA GLY A 54 7.94 -0.57 -2.04
C GLY A 54 9.22 -0.82 -2.82
N ALA A 55 9.55 -2.09 -3.02
CA ALA A 55 10.71 -2.50 -3.82
C ALA A 55 10.64 -2.03 -5.28
N ALA A 56 9.45 -2.06 -5.91
CA ALA A 56 9.29 -1.59 -7.28
C ALA A 56 9.39 -0.06 -7.40
N MET A 57 8.85 0.68 -6.41
CA MET A 57 9.00 2.13 -6.35
C MET A 57 10.47 2.54 -6.20
N THR A 58 11.18 1.99 -5.20
CA THR A 58 12.60 2.30 -4.96
C THR A 58 13.48 1.91 -6.15
N ALA A 59 13.27 0.73 -6.74
CA ALA A 59 13.99 0.30 -7.94
C ALA A 59 13.79 1.25 -9.13
N SER A 60 12.57 1.78 -9.33
CA SER A 60 12.29 2.75 -10.39
C SER A 60 13.00 4.10 -10.19
N MET A 61 13.38 4.40 -8.95
CA MET A 61 14.17 5.59 -8.56
C MET A 61 15.69 5.32 -8.52
N GLY A 62 16.13 4.08 -8.76
CA GLY A 62 17.51 3.66 -8.63
C GLY A 62 17.98 3.53 -7.18
N LEU A 63 17.06 3.31 -6.25
CA LEU A 63 17.31 3.20 -4.81
C LEU A 63 17.15 1.76 -4.32
N PRO A 64 17.86 1.35 -3.24
CA PRO A 64 17.63 0.06 -2.60
C PRO A 64 16.36 0.07 -1.76
N ASP A 65 15.74 -1.11 -1.60
CA ASP A 65 14.53 -1.32 -0.78
C ASP A 65 14.89 -1.44 0.72
N LEU A 66 15.11 -0.31 1.38
CA LEU A 66 15.54 -0.20 2.78
C LEU A 66 14.65 0.76 3.61
N GLY A 67 13.46 1.08 3.14
CA GLY A 67 12.55 2.00 3.84
C GLY A 67 13.04 3.46 3.86
N ILE A 68 13.73 3.89 2.80
CA ILE A 68 14.36 5.22 2.72
C ILE A 68 13.54 6.26 1.96
N ILE A 69 12.52 5.85 1.22
CA ILE A 69 11.61 6.76 0.52
C ILE A 69 10.62 7.38 1.52
N THR A 70 10.17 8.58 1.21
CA THR A 70 9.28 9.36 2.06
C THR A 70 7.81 9.05 1.79
N ILE A 71 6.93 9.39 2.76
CA ILE A 71 5.47 9.32 2.59
C ILE A 71 5.01 10.08 1.34
N GLU A 72 5.58 11.25 1.06
CA GLU A 72 5.20 12.08 -0.08
C GLU A 72 5.61 11.48 -1.42
N GLU A 73 6.78 10.84 -1.49
CA GLU A 73 7.20 10.10 -2.68
C GLU A 73 6.26 8.94 -2.95
N VAL A 74 5.90 8.17 -1.93
CA VAL A 74 4.92 7.08 -2.10
C VAL A 74 3.55 7.61 -2.50
N ALA A 75 3.09 8.71 -1.90
CA ALA A 75 1.83 9.36 -2.29
C ALA A 75 1.83 9.82 -3.76
N PHE A 76 2.99 10.22 -4.29
CA PHE A 76 3.13 10.53 -5.71
C PHE A 76 2.89 9.30 -6.59
N PHE A 77 3.48 8.14 -6.25
CA PHE A 77 3.23 6.88 -6.96
C PHE A 77 1.78 6.41 -6.86
N ILE A 78 1.17 6.54 -5.68
CA ILE A 78 -0.25 6.21 -5.47
C ILE A 78 -1.13 7.03 -6.42
N ARG A 79 -0.92 8.36 -6.46
CA ARG A 79 -1.68 9.25 -7.34
C ARG A 79 -1.55 8.87 -8.81
N GLN A 80 -0.37 8.48 -9.27
CA GLN A 80 -0.17 8.04 -10.64
C GLN A 80 -0.98 6.77 -10.96
N ALA A 81 -0.83 5.72 -10.15
CA ALA A 81 -1.49 4.45 -10.38
C ALA A 81 -3.02 4.58 -10.29
N ALA A 82 -3.52 5.25 -9.24
CA ALA A 82 -4.95 5.43 -9.02
C ALA A 82 -5.62 6.27 -10.11
N ARG A 83 -5.01 7.41 -10.51
CA ARG A 83 -5.55 8.29 -11.55
C ARG A 83 -5.53 7.66 -12.94
N ALA A 84 -4.46 6.95 -13.28
CA ALA A 84 -4.32 6.33 -14.58
C ALA A 84 -5.34 5.20 -14.78
N SER A 85 -5.50 4.33 -13.78
CA SER A 85 -6.32 3.13 -13.92
C SER A 85 -7.76 3.28 -13.44
N GLY A 86 -8.01 4.11 -12.41
CA GLY A 86 -9.28 4.14 -11.68
C GLY A 86 -9.52 2.91 -10.79
N LEU A 87 -8.56 1.96 -10.75
CA LEU A 87 -8.67 0.73 -9.97
C LEU A 87 -8.29 0.94 -8.50
N PRO A 88 -8.83 0.14 -7.56
CA PRO A 88 -8.33 0.07 -6.20
C PRO A 88 -6.85 -0.33 -6.17
N VAL A 89 -6.04 0.41 -5.36
CA VAL A 89 -4.59 0.18 -5.20
C VAL A 89 -4.30 -0.23 -3.76
N LEU A 90 -3.73 -1.43 -3.57
CA LEU A 90 -3.10 -1.86 -2.33
C LEU A 90 -1.66 -1.34 -2.32
N VAL A 91 -1.27 -0.67 -1.25
CA VAL A 91 0.03 0.00 -1.11
C VAL A 91 0.90 -0.70 -0.08
N ASP A 92 2.17 -0.84 -0.38
CA ASP A 92 3.20 -1.19 0.59
C ASP A 92 3.46 0.01 1.50
N GLY A 93 3.12 -0.11 2.78
CA GLY A 93 3.30 0.92 3.80
C GLY A 93 4.56 0.73 4.62
N ASP A 94 5.47 -0.17 4.20
CA ASP A 94 6.69 -0.52 4.95
C ASP A 94 6.34 -0.76 6.44
N THR A 95 7.10 -0.15 7.36
CA THR A 95 6.87 -0.25 8.82
C THR A 95 5.99 0.88 9.38
N GLY A 96 5.35 1.68 8.50
CA GLY A 96 4.51 2.81 8.88
C GLY A 96 5.23 4.16 8.99
N TYR A 97 6.46 4.27 8.49
CA TYR A 97 7.27 5.50 8.42
C TYR A 97 7.60 6.15 9.78
N GLY A 98 7.60 5.38 10.83
CA GLY A 98 7.92 5.83 12.20
C GLY A 98 6.97 5.24 13.24
N GLU A 99 6.68 6.01 14.29
CA GLU A 99 5.83 5.62 15.39
C GLU A 99 4.33 5.93 15.12
N ALA A 100 3.48 5.74 16.11
CA ALA A 100 2.02 5.82 15.98
C ALA A 100 1.51 7.09 15.26
N LEU A 101 2.07 8.27 15.55
CA LEU A 101 1.67 9.52 14.89
C LEU A 101 2.12 9.58 13.43
N ASN A 102 3.27 9.00 13.10
CA ASN A 102 3.74 8.88 11.73
C ASN A 102 2.84 7.94 10.92
N VAL A 103 2.43 6.82 11.52
CA VAL A 103 1.46 5.90 10.92
C VAL A 103 0.13 6.58 10.64
N MET A 104 -0.38 7.40 11.58
CA MET A 104 -1.61 8.17 11.36
C MET A 104 -1.47 9.14 10.19
N ASN A 105 -0.34 9.84 10.10
CA ASN A 105 -0.05 10.76 8.98
C ASN A 105 0.04 10.00 7.65
N MET A 106 0.78 8.89 7.61
CA MET A 106 0.87 8.02 6.43
C MET A 106 -0.52 7.58 5.93
N VAL A 107 -1.36 7.06 6.84
CA VAL A 107 -2.71 6.59 6.50
C VAL A 107 -3.54 7.71 5.89
N ARG A 108 -3.50 8.91 6.47
CA ARG A 108 -4.22 10.08 5.94
C ARG A 108 -3.71 10.48 4.57
N THR A 109 -2.39 10.60 4.42
CA THR A 109 -1.75 11.00 3.16
C THR A 109 -2.02 9.99 2.04
N PHE A 110 -1.92 8.68 2.34
CA PHE A 110 -2.16 7.64 1.34
C PHE A 110 -3.63 7.57 0.92
N GLU A 111 -4.55 7.69 1.88
CA GLU A 111 -5.99 7.74 1.60
C GLU A 111 -6.36 8.92 0.72
N GLU A 112 -5.84 10.11 1.02
CA GLU A 112 -6.01 11.34 0.22
C GLU A 112 -5.36 11.24 -1.17
N ALA A 113 -4.25 10.50 -1.29
CA ALA A 113 -3.62 10.22 -2.57
C ALA A 113 -4.41 9.23 -3.44
N GLY A 114 -5.40 8.52 -2.89
CA GLY A 114 -6.27 7.60 -3.59
C GLY A 114 -5.99 6.11 -3.35
N ALA A 115 -5.20 5.77 -2.33
CA ALA A 115 -5.01 4.37 -1.91
C ALA A 115 -6.34 3.74 -1.49
N ALA A 116 -6.51 2.46 -1.82
CA ALA A 116 -7.65 1.66 -1.42
C ALA A 116 -7.33 0.79 -0.19
N ALA A 117 -6.10 0.31 -0.10
CA ALA A 117 -5.62 -0.51 1.00
C ALA A 117 -4.15 -0.21 1.27
N VAL A 118 -3.70 -0.52 2.49
CA VAL A 118 -2.29 -0.47 2.87
C VAL A 118 -1.97 -1.66 3.77
N HIS A 119 -0.83 -2.29 3.57
CA HIS A 119 -0.26 -3.18 4.58
C HIS A 119 0.90 -2.50 5.31
N ILE A 120 1.08 -2.85 6.58
CA ILE A 120 2.15 -2.38 7.45
C ILE A 120 2.80 -3.61 8.05
N GLU A 121 4.13 -3.72 7.95
CA GLU A 121 4.90 -4.86 8.43
C GLU A 121 5.59 -4.60 9.78
N ASP A 122 5.90 -5.68 10.48
CA ASP A 122 6.46 -5.68 11.84
C ASP A 122 8.00 -5.64 11.90
N GLN A 123 8.67 -5.16 10.86
CA GLN A 123 10.13 -5.00 10.91
C GLN A 123 10.57 -3.73 11.66
N LEU A 124 11.75 -3.80 12.28
CA LEU A 124 12.48 -2.63 12.78
C LEU A 124 13.29 -1.99 11.63
N LEU A 125 13.50 -0.68 11.69
CA LEU A 125 14.39 0.03 10.76
C LEU A 125 15.87 -0.21 11.09
N PRO A 126 16.76 -0.30 10.08
CA PRO A 126 16.46 -0.32 8.65
C PRO A 126 15.81 -1.65 8.24
N LYS A 127 14.64 -1.57 7.61
CA LYS A 127 13.95 -2.76 7.13
C LYS A 127 14.70 -3.39 5.95
N LYS A 128 14.40 -4.65 5.66
CA LYS A 128 14.89 -5.37 4.49
C LYS A 128 13.70 -5.87 3.67
N CYS A 129 13.94 -6.13 2.39
CA CYS A 129 12.95 -6.83 1.57
C CYS A 129 12.52 -8.15 2.26
N GLY A 130 11.23 -8.45 2.26
CA GLY A 130 10.66 -9.63 2.94
C GLY A 130 11.29 -10.98 2.56
N HIS A 131 11.94 -11.06 1.40
CA HIS A 131 12.65 -12.27 0.93
C HIS A 131 14.07 -12.42 1.51
N LEU A 132 14.60 -11.41 2.19
CA LEU A 132 15.96 -11.45 2.75
C LEU A 132 15.94 -12.00 4.19
N ASN A 133 17.09 -12.58 4.59
CA ASN A 133 17.31 -13.10 5.94
C ASN A 133 17.72 -11.99 6.93
N ASP A 134 17.81 -12.36 8.20
CA ASP A 134 18.27 -11.50 9.32
C ASP A 134 17.45 -10.23 9.50
N LYS A 135 16.13 -10.33 9.31
CA LYS A 135 15.18 -9.27 9.65
C LYS A 135 15.09 -9.13 11.18
N LYS A 136 14.97 -7.90 11.64
CA LYS A 136 14.69 -7.61 13.06
C LYS A 136 13.23 -7.20 13.17
N LEU A 137 12.50 -7.89 14.07
CA LEU A 137 11.09 -7.63 14.27
C LEU A 137 10.86 -6.64 15.43
N ALA A 138 9.82 -5.85 15.32
CA ALA A 138 9.29 -5.03 16.39
C ALA A 138 8.58 -5.91 17.43
N ASP A 139 8.49 -5.42 18.66
CA ASP A 139 7.64 -6.06 19.67
C ASP A 139 6.18 -6.08 19.20
N ALA A 140 5.48 -7.19 19.44
CA ALA A 140 4.10 -7.37 19.03
C ALA A 140 3.14 -6.29 19.58
N ARG A 141 3.42 -5.75 20.78
CA ARG A 141 2.61 -4.68 21.39
C ARG A 141 2.83 -3.35 20.67
N ASP A 142 4.07 -3.06 20.28
CA ASP A 142 4.39 -1.84 19.52
C ASP A 142 3.73 -1.91 18.14
N MET A 143 3.77 -3.06 17.47
CA MET A 143 3.08 -3.26 16.20
C MET A 143 1.56 -3.15 16.36
N ALA A 144 0.98 -3.73 17.40
CA ALA A 144 -0.44 -3.59 17.69
C ALA A 144 -0.85 -2.13 17.93
N ALA A 145 0.01 -1.33 18.61
CA ALA A 145 -0.22 0.10 18.80
C ALA A 145 -0.19 0.87 17.46
N LYS A 146 0.73 0.53 16.55
CA LYS A 146 0.78 1.10 15.18
C LYS A 146 -0.49 0.76 14.39
N VAL A 147 -0.93 -0.49 14.41
CA VAL A 147 -2.17 -0.91 13.73
C VAL A 147 -3.40 -0.20 14.32
N ALA A 148 -3.47 -0.06 15.65
CA ALA A 148 -4.55 0.69 16.30
C ALA A 148 -4.55 2.18 15.89
N ALA A 149 -3.37 2.80 15.80
CA ALA A 149 -3.23 4.18 15.33
C ALA A 149 -3.68 4.32 13.86
N ALA A 150 -3.29 3.40 12.99
CA ALA A 150 -3.75 3.34 11.61
C ALA A 150 -5.28 3.22 11.52
N ALA A 151 -5.85 2.31 12.31
CA ALA A 151 -7.31 2.11 12.36
C ALA A 151 -8.06 3.36 12.82
N LYS A 152 -7.50 4.14 13.75
CA LYS A 152 -8.08 5.39 14.23
C LYS A 152 -8.02 6.51 13.18
N ALA A 153 -6.97 6.53 12.35
CA ALA A 153 -6.74 7.59 11.38
C ALA A 153 -7.53 7.43 10.08
N ARG A 154 -7.81 6.19 9.66
CA ARG A 154 -8.47 5.90 8.38
C ARG A 154 -9.93 6.36 8.34
N ARG A 155 -10.42 6.68 7.16
CA ARG A 155 -11.86 6.85 6.85
C ARG A 155 -12.41 5.63 6.12
N HIS A 156 -11.79 5.23 5.01
CA HIS A 156 -12.21 4.09 4.18
C HIS A 156 -11.07 3.14 3.81
N LEU A 157 -9.81 3.52 4.05
CA LEU A 157 -8.63 2.72 3.70
C LEU A 157 -8.71 1.34 4.34
N TYR A 158 -8.52 0.27 3.57
CA TYR A 158 -8.46 -1.08 4.09
C TYR A 158 -7.08 -1.34 4.69
N LEU A 159 -7.02 -1.75 5.97
CA LEU A 159 -5.76 -1.98 6.67
C LEU A 159 -5.45 -3.47 6.72
N ILE A 160 -4.20 -3.81 6.44
CA ILE A 160 -3.66 -5.17 6.51
C ILE A 160 -2.45 -5.14 7.44
N ALA A 161 -2.49 -5.90 8.51
CA ALA A 161 -1.32 -6.16 9.34
C ALA A 161 -0.53 -7.31 8.69
N ARG A 162 0.73 -7.03 8.33
CA ARG A 162 1.67 -8.01 7.78
C ARG A 162 2.66 -8.40 8.86
N THR A 163 3.01 -9.68 8.92
CA THR A 163 4.13 -10.15 9.72
C THR A 163 5.18 -10.83 8.86
N ASP A 164 6.43 -10.55 9.15
CA ASP A 164 7.60 -11.20 8.56
C ASP A 164 8.24 -12.24 9.51
N ALA A 165 7.56 -12.57 10.62
CA ALA A 165 8.04 -13.47 11.67
C ALA A 165 8.21 -14.93 11.22
N SER A 166 7.48 -15.39 10.22
CA SER A 166 7.50 -16.80 9.79
C SER A 166 8.89 -17.31 9.41
N ALA A 167 9.81 -16.44 9.01
CA ALA A 167 11.18 -16.81 8.65
C ALA A 167 12.15 -16.85 9.85
N SER A 168 11.76 -16.29 11.01
CA SER A 168 12.60 -16.14 12.21
C SER A 168 12.05 -16.84 13.44
N GLU A 169 10.73 -16.95 13.55
CA GLU A 169 10.06 -17.47 14.74
C GLU A 169 9.18 -18.72 14.48
N GLY A 170 9.06 -19.13 13.22
CA GLY A 170 8.38 -20.34 12.80
C GLY A 170 6.92 -20.17 12.39
#